data_98c5940e34dfaa943b9914fd7f90912d
#
_entry.id   98c5940e34dfaa943b9914fd7f90912d
#
_cell.length_a   1.000
_cell.length_b   1.000
_cell.length_c   1.000
_cell.angle_alpha   90.00
_cell.angle_beta   90.00
_cell.angle_gamma   90.00
#
_symmetry.space_group_name_H-M   'P 1'
#
loop_
_entity.id
_entity.type
_entity.pdbx_description
1 polymer ?
#
loop_
_entity_poly.entity_id
_entity_poly.type
_entity_poly.pdbx_seq_one_letter_code
_entity_poly.pdbx_strand_id
1 'polypeptide(L)'
;IEVIAMRINLTKPFFTPRETDFIIDRLKQAAEEGFITSRSENNPYLLASFMGVEEKGITPKWNVKIYTYNTKKKGHSLVCVDKHVLDRLLDEDYDSFIPPDLQILRIDDAGWGFPLCGVMVGVSDERKVRTATVPVEYFRDDTENHFRTKRYLKRYADLAIQLLDQFGASPATQRIEICTGYVNQPLREKLRKLGYDVRVVEIKGMLQDELEELYRAHVLKEVGSDIYYDPKDMKKSEIPRRYRECLEYGRRHCPHQIKTGWNAISG
;
A
#
# COMPACT_ATOMS: atom_id res chain seq x y z
N ILE A 1 -24.11 20.67 -35.70
CA ILE A 1 -25.11 20.83 -34.63
C ILE A 1 -24.30 20.77 -33.35
N GLU A 2 -24.05 21.95 -32.73
CA GLU A 2 -23.43 22.00 -31.41
C GLU A 2 -24.34 21.28 -30.43
N VAL A 3 -23.88 20.17 -29.87
CA VAL A 3 -24.51 19.53 -28.72
C VAL A 3 -24.23 20.44 -27.54
N ILE A 4 -25.20 21.30 -27.19
CA ILE A 4 -25.10 22.07 -25.94
C ILE A 4 -25.01 21.03 -24.81
N ALA A 5 -23.82 20.92 -24.20
CA ALA A 5 -23.60 20.03 -23.08
C ALA A 5 -24.57 20.38 -21.95
N MET A 6 -25.47 19.46 -21.61
CA MET A 6 -26.44 19.66 -20.53
C MET A 6 -25.68 19.65 -19.20
N ARG A 7 -25.55 20.81 -18.57
CA ARG A 7 -24.94 20.91 -17.24
C ARG A 7 -25.97 20.59 -16.15
N ILE A 8 -25.72 19.55 -15.37
CA ILE A 8 -26.62 19.10 -14.30
C ILE A 8 -26.23 19.73 -12.96
N ASN A 9 -27.18 20.36 -12.29
CA ASN A 9 -26.97 20.83 -10.92
C ASN A 9 -27.25 19.71 -9.90
N LEU A 10 -26.19 19.04 -9.44
CA LEU A 10 -26.27 17.93 -8.47
C LEU A 10 -26.63 18.35 -7.03
N THR A 11 -26.78 19.65 -6.75
CA THR A 11 -27.17 20.12 -5.40
C THR A 11 -28.67 20.05 -5.18
N LYS A 12 -29.47 20.01 -6.25
CA LYS A 12 -30.93 19.94 -6.14
C LYS A 12 -31.40 18.54 -5.67
N PRO A 13 -32.53 18.48 -4.97
CA PRO A 13 -33.03 17.21 -4.40
C PRO A 13 -33.77 16.33 -5.43
N PHE A 14 -34.25 16.89 -6.56
CA PHE A 14 -35.01 16.18 -7.57
C PHE A 14 -34.59 16.62 -8.97
N PHE A 15 -34.64 15.65 -9.89
CA PHE A 15 -34.26 15.78 -11.30
C PHE A 15 -35.47 15.55 -12.20
N THR A 16 -35.60 16.30 -13.25
CA THR A 16 -36.62 16.09 -14.29
C THR A 16 -36.35 14.77 -15.03
N PRO A 17 -37.34 14.20 -15.74
CA PRO A 17 -37.13 13.00 -16.54
C PRO A 17 -35.96 13.17 -17.53
N ARG A 18 -35.88 14.29 -18.24
CA ARG A 18 -34.80 14.57 -19.20
C ARG A 18 -33.39 14.61 -18.55
N GLU A 19 -33.27 15.21 -17.38
CA GLU A 19 -32.00 15.22 -16.64
C GLU A 19 -31.64 13.83 -16.12
N THR A 20 -32.63 13.06 -15.70
CA THR A 20 -32.47 11.69 -15.22
C THR A 20 -32.02 10.76 -16.34
N ASP A 21 -32.62 10.85 -17.50
CA ASP A 21 -32.23 10.09 -18.70
C ASP A 21 -30.77 10.43 -19.07
N PHE A 22 -30.39 11.70 -19.09
CA PHE A 22 -29.03 12.13 -19.34
C PHE A 22 -28.04 11.54 -18.32
N ILE A 23 -28.34 11.59 -17.01
CA ILE A 23 -27.52 11.01 -15.96
C ILE A 23 -27.35 9.50 -16.17
N ILE A 24 -28.43 8.79 -16.45
CA ILE A 24 -28.40 7.33 -16.67
C ILE A 24 -27.57 6.99 -17.91
N ASP A 25 -27.72 7.71 -18.99
CA ASP A 25 -26.97 7.45 -20.23
C ASP A 25 -25.48 7.67 -20.03
N ARG A 26 -25.06 8.74 -19.33
CA ARG A 26 -23.69 8.98 -18.96
C ARG A 26 -23.10 7.88 -18.04
N LEU A 27 -23.89 7.42 -17.07
CA LEU A 27 -23.46 6.34 -16.18
C LEU A 27 -23.39 4.98 -16.91
N LYS A 28 -24.25 4.72 -17.90
CA LYS A 28 -24.14 3.54 -18.76
C LYS A 28 -22.86 3.59 -19.60
N GLN A 29 -22.59 4.73 -20.19
CA GLN A 29 -21.34 4.94 -20.94
C GLN A 29 -20.11 4.71 -20.05
N ALA A 30 -20.07 5.28 -18.84
CA ALA A 30 -18.99 5.04 -17.89
C ALA A 30 -18.88 3.56 -17.47
N ALA A 31 -20.00 2.82 -17.49
CA ALA A 31 -19.99 1.38 -17.23
C ALA A 31 -19.45 0.58 -18.44
N GLU A 32 -19.73 0.98 -19.66
CA GLU A 32 -19.15 0.41 -20.89
C GLU A 32 -17.63 0.64 -20.96
N GLU A 33 -17.17 1.79 -20.52
CA GLU A 33 -15.74 2.14 -20.36
C GLU A 33 -15.06 1.41 -19.17
N GLY A 34 -15.85 0.72 -18.32
CA GLY A 34 -15.35 -0.08 -17.19
C GLY A 34 -15.02 0.71 -15.92
N PHE A 35 -15.35 2.00 -15.82
CA PHE A 35 -15.12 2.82 -14.60
C PHE A 35 -16.06 2.47 -13.46
N ILE A 36 -17.28 2.06 -13.80
CA ILE A 36 -18.32 1.65 -12.86
C ILE A 36 -19.02 0.38 -13.37
N THR A 37 -19.81 -0.27 -12.53
CA THR A 37 -20.66 -1.41 -12.92
C THR A 37 -22.10 -1.11 -12.63
N SER A 38 -23.00 -1.53 -13.52
CA SER A 38 -24.44 -1.55 -13.28
C SER A 38 -24.77 -2.63 -12.25
N ARG A 39 -25.67 -2.34 -11.31
CA ARG A 39 -26.12 -3.28 -10.29
C ARG A 39 -27.61 -3.50 -10.36
N SER A 40 -28.02 -4.74 -10.42
CA SER A 40 -29.44 -5.11 -10.27
C SER A 40 -29.79 -5.24 -8.78
N GLU A 41 -30.79 -4.52 -8.33
CA GLU A 41 -31.31 -4.61 -6.97
C GLU A 41 -32.82 -4.92 -7.03
N ASN A 42 -33.30 -5.78 -6.14
CA ASN A 42 -34.71 -6.10 -6.05
C ASN A 42 -35.47 -5.00 -5.28
N ASN A 43 -35.60 -3.83 -5.90
CA ASN A 43 -36.30 -2.68 -5.35
C ASN A 43 -37.18 -2.04 -6.43
N PRO A 44 -38.53 -2.13 -6.31
CA PRO A 44 -39.46 -1.63 -7.33
C PRO A 44 -39.44 -0.10 -7.50
N TYR A 45 -38.83 0.62 -6.57
CA TYR A 45 -38.69 2.07 -6.64
C TYR A 45 -37.34 2.51 -7.18
N LEU A 46 -36.45 1.58 -7.52
CA LEU A 46 -35.14 1.89 -8.04
C LEU A 46 -35.16 1.82 -9.58
N LEU A 47 -34.79 2.93 -10.22
CA LEU A 47 -34.71 3.02 -11.67
C LEU A 47 -33.37 2.51 -12.19
N ALA A 48 -32.27 2.90 -11.51
CA ALA A 48 -30.91 2.46 -11.84
C ALA A 48 -29.98 2.51 -10.61
N SER A 49 -28.99 1.63 -10.58
CA SER A 49 -27.95 1.59 -9.56
C SER A 49 -26.60 1.27 -10.19
N PHE A 50 -25.56 2.01 -9.78
CA PHE A 50 -24.19 1.82 -10.25
C PHE A 50 -23.23 1.83 -9.07
N MET A 51 -22.10 1.15 -9.24
CA MET A 51 -21.05 1.00 -8.23
C MET A 51 -19.67 1.20 -8.86
N GLY A 52 -18.73 1.77 -8.12
CA GLY A 52 -17.36 2.01 -8.57
C GLY A 52 -16.57 0.72 -8.80
N VAL A 53 -15.54 0.81 -9.64
CA VAL A 53 -14.57 -0.24 -9.92
C VAL A 53 -13.19 0.25 -9.47
N GLU A 54 -12.58 -0.45 -8.50
CA GLU A 54 -11.32 -0.02 -7.88
C GLU A 54 -10.16 0.06 -8.87
N GLU A 55 -10.10 -0.88 -9.82
CA GLU A 55 -9.05 -0.93 -10.86
C GLU A 55 -9.02 0.31 -11.75
N LYS A 56 -10.15 1.03 -11.83
CA LYS A 56 -10.29 2.28 -12.60
C LYS A 56 -10.24 3.54 -11.70
N GLY A 57 -9.73 3.42 -10.48
CA GLY A 57 -9.58 4.54 -9.54
C GLY A 57 -10.87 4.97 -8.84
N ILE A 58 -11.99 4.29 -9.08
CA ILE A 58 -13.26 4.53 -8.38
C ILE A 58 -13.50 3.40 -7.39
N THR A 59 -13.47 3.71 -6.10
CA THR A 59 -13.58 2.69 -5.06
C THR A 59 -14.92 1.94 -5.11
N PRO A 60 -14.95 0.61 -4.78
CA PRO A 60 -16.21 -0.15 -4.72
C PRO A 60 -17.24 0.37 -3.71
N LYS A 61 -16.81 1.21 -2.77
CA LYS A 61 -17.72 1.88 -1.82
C LYS A 61 -18.52 3.01 -2.45
N TRP A 62 -18.02 3.58 -3.56
CA TRP A 62 -18.78 4.58 -4.30
C TRP A 62 -19.98 3.92 -4.97
N ASN A 63 -21.14 4.53 -4.79
CA ASN A 63 -22.35 4.11 -5.49
C ASN A 63 -23.26 5.31 -5.73
N VAL A 64 -24.12 5.14 -6.75
CA VAL A 64 -25.21 6.05 -7.07
C VAL A 64 -26.47 5.24 -7.31
N LYS A 65 -27.59 5.71 -6.75
CA LYS A 65 -28.92 5.12 -6.89
C LYS A 65 -29.88 6.17 -7.36
N ILE A 66 -30.62 5.86 -8.41
CA ILE A 66 -31.62 6.72 -9.04
C ILE A 66 -32.97 6.09 -8.87
N TYR A 67 -33.92 6.82 -8.27
CA TYR A 67 -35.23 6.30 -7.91
C TYR A 67 -36.29 6.75 -8.90
N THR A 68 -37.37 5.99 -8.98
CA THR A 68 -38.53 6.25 -9.82
C THR A 68 -39.14 7.62 -9.55
N TYR A 69 -39.92 8.11 -10.53
CA TYR A 69 -40.53 9.43 -10.46
C TYR A 69 -41.50 9.57 -9.27
N ASN A 70 -41.27 10.61 -8.48
CA ASN A 70 -42.15 10.96 -7.38
C ASN A 70 -43.15 12.05 -7.84
N THR A 71 -44.42 11.70 -7.93
CA THR A 71 -45.48 12.59 -8.43
C THR A 71 -45.73 13.81 -7.51
N LYS A 72 -45.60 13.64 -6.20
CA LYS A 72 -45.76 14.74 -5.22
C LYS A 72 -44.62 15.76 -5.33
N LYS A 73 -43.38 15.28 -5.58
CA LYS A 73 -42.16 16.10 -5.67
C LYS A 73 -41.80 16.45 -7.08
N LYS A 74 -42.57 15.98 -8.06
CA LYS A 74 -42.40 16.24 -9.50
C LYS A 74 -41.01 15.98 -10.05
N GLY A 75 -40.39 14.84 -9.64
CA GLY A 75 -39.07 14.48 -10.11
C GLY A 75 -38.53 13.16 -9.58
N HIS A 76 -37.43 12.75 -10.14
CA HIS A 76 -36.63 11.61 -9.67
C HIS A 76 -35.65 12.03 -8.58
N SER A 77 -35.45 11.19 -7.56
CA SER A 77 -34.43 11.43 -6.56
C SER A 77 -33.18 10.62 -6.88
N LEU A 78 -32.01 11.17 -6.50
CA LEU A 78 -30.71 10.55 -6.67
C LEU A 78 -29.99 10.56 -5.31
N VAL A 79 -29.41 9.41 -4.95
CA VAL A 79 -28.53 9.25 -3.80
C VAL A 79 -27.17 8.83 -4.29
N CYS A 80 -26.15 9.56 -3.92
CA CYS A 80 -24.76 9.31 -4.32
C CYS A 80 -23.83 9.48 -3.11
N VAL A 81 -22.86 8.57 -2.95
CA VAL A 81 -21.88 8.63 -1.86
C VAL A 81 -20.94 9.81 -2.04
N ASP A 82 -20.46 10.05 -3.26
CA ASP A 82 -19.57 11.17 -3.58
C ASP A 82 -20.03 11.86 -4.87
N LYS A 83 -20.54 13.08 -4.72
CA LYS A 83 -21.06 13.87 -5.83
C LYS A 83 -19.96 14.40 -6.75
N HIS A 84 -18.73 14.57 -6.27
CA HIS A 84 -17.62 15.01 -7.13
C HIS A 84 -17.21 13.92 -8.12
N VAL A 85 -17.26 12.65 -7.69
CA VAL A 85 -17.07 11.52 -8.58
C VAL A 85 -18.18 11.48 -9.63
N LEU A 86 -19.43 11.66 -9.22
CA LEU A 86 -20.57 11.71 -10.15
C LEU A 86 -20.42 12.85 -11.17
N ASP A 87 -20.05 14.05 -10.72
CA ASP A 87 -19.89 15.22 -11.57
C ASP A 87 -18.86 14.95 -12.69
N ARG A 88 -17.71 14.40 -12.35
CA ARG A 88 -16.68 14.01 -13.33
C ARG A 88 -17.15 12.94 -14.32
N LEU A 89 -17.91 11.95 -13.85
CA LEU A 89 -18.49 10.93 -14.73
C LEU A 89 -19.49 11.52 -15.71
N LEU A 90 -20.28 12.52 -15.29
CA LEU A 90 -21.25 13.22 -16.16
C LEU A 90 -20.54 14.12 -17.18
N ASP A 91 -19.39 14.66 -16.83
CA ASP A 91 -18.56 15.48 -17.73
C ASP A 91 -17.64 14.64 -18.64
N GLU A 92 -17.69 13.30 -18.56
CA GLU A 92 -16.80 12.36 -19.28
C GLU A 92 -15.31 12.61 -18.98
N ASP A 93 -15.01 13.18 -17.83
CA ASP A 93 -13.63 13.41 -17.38
C ASP A 93 -13.04 12.10 -16.79
N TYR A 94 -12.91 11.11 -17.67
CA TYR A 94 -12.39 9.79 -17.28
C TYR A 94 -10.89 9.81 -16.99
N ASP A 95 -10.15 10.70 -17.62
CA ASP A 95 -8.70 10.85 -17.41
C ASP A 95 -8.38 11.22 -15.95
N SER A 96 -9.28 11.92 -15.27
CA SER A 96 -9.12 12.27 -13.86
C SER A 96 -9.18 11.07 -12.91
N PHE A 97 -9.71 9.92 -13.36
CA PHE A 97 -9.76 8.68 -12.60
C PHE A 97 -8.60 7.74 -12.91
N ILE A 98 -7.97 7.89 -14.09
CA ILE A 98 -6.81 7.09 -14.46
C ILE A 98 -5.63 7.61 -13.63
N PRO A 99 -5.07 6.80 -12.70
CA PRO A 99 -3.87 7.22 -12.00
C PRO A 99 -2.81 7.55 -13.04
N PRO A 100 -2.09 8.67 -12.90
CA PRO A 100 -0.95 8.93 -13.77
C PRO A 100 -0.04 7.70 -13.76
N ASP A 101 0.64 7.42 -14.88
CA ASP A 101 1.59 6.31 -14.99
C ASP A 101 2.75 6.55 -14.02
N LEU A 102 2.52 6.18 -12.76
CA LEU A 102 3.43 6.45 -11.66
C LEU A 102 4.62 5.48 -11.75
N GLN A 103 5.83 6.02 -11.66
CA GLN A 103 7.01 5.18 -11.48
C GLN A 103 6.90 4.39 -10.18
N ILE A 104 7.24 3.10 -10.25
CA ILE A 104 7.15 2.22 -9.09
C ILE A 104 8.46 2.28 -8.31
N LEU A 105 8.35 2.57 -7.01
CA LEU A 105 9.42 2.34 -6.05
C LEU A 105 9.02 1.20 -5.14
N ARG A 106 9.89 0.20 -5.01
CA ARG A 106 9.66 -0.98 -4.15
C ARG A 106 10.43 -0.86 -2.85
N ILE A 107 9.80 -1.31 -1.77
CA ILE A 107 10.41 -1.35 -0.42
C ILE A 107 10.31 -2.77 0.12
N ASP A 108 11.44 -3.31 0.54
CA ASP A 108 11.54 -4.61 1.21
C ASP A 108 12.56 -4.56 2.34
N ASP A 109 12.65 -5.65 3.10
CA ASP A 109 13.54 -5.80 4.25
C ASP A 109 14.25 -7.14 4.28
N ALA A 110 15.42 -7.16 4.92
CA ALA A 110 16.17 -8.38 5.21
C ALA A 110 16.61 -8.42 6.68
N GLY A 111 16.66 -9.63 7.24
CA GLY A 111 17.22 -9.88 8.55
C GLY A 111 16.26 -9.91 9.73
N TRP A 112 14.93 -9.78 9.55
CA TRP A 112 13.96 -9.87 10.65
C TRP A 112 14.04 -11.20 11.40
N GLY A 113 14.13 -12.30 10.69
CA GLY A 113 14.21 -13.65 11.26
C GLY A 113 15.61 -14.07 11.73
N PHE A 114 16.64 -13.27 11.52
CA PHE A 114 18.02 -13.58 11.89
C PHE A 114 18.34 -13.03 13.28
N PRO A 115 19.00 -13.82 14.19
CA PRO A 115 19.16 -13.43 15.59
C PRO A 115 20.24 -12.39 15.88
N LEU A 116 21.09 -12.07 14.90
CA LEU A 116 22.22 -11.16 15.06
C LEU A 116 22.04 -9.94 14.16
N CYS A 117 22.88 -8.92 14.40
CA CYS A 117 22.93 -7.68 13.66
C CYS A 117 21.61 -6.89 13.67
N GLY A 118 21.49 -5.88 12.86
CA GLY A 118 20.26 -5.11 12.75
C GLY A 118 19.26 -5.72 11.76
N VAL A 119 18.46 -4.85 11.16
CA VAL A 119 17.57 -5.16 10.03
C VAL A 119 17.87 -4.17 8.92
N MET A 120 18.02 -4.65 7.71
CA MET A 120 18.24 -3.81 6.54
C MET A 120 16.91 -3.49 5.87
N VAL A 121 16.71 -2.24 5.48
CA VAL A 121 15.63 -1.80 4.61
C VAL A 121 16.23 -1.43 3.25
N GLY A 122 15.57 -1.86 2.18
CA GLY A 122 15.94 -1.54 0.81
C GLY A 122 14.83 -0.81 0.07
N VAL A 123 15.23 0.11 -0.81
CA VAL A 123 14.35 0.78 -1.77
C VAL A 123 14.94 0.62 -3.16
N SER A 124 14.11 0.31 -4.16
CA SER A 124 14.52 0.10 -5.55
C SER A 124 13.56 0.76 -6.54
N ASP A 125 14.11 1.26 -7.65
CA ASP A 125 13.40 1.68 -8.86
C ASP A 125 13.58 0.67 -10.02
N GLU A 126 13.94 -0.58 -9.71
CA GLU A 126 14.29 -1.66 -10.66
C GLU A 126 15.61 -1.46 -11.44
N ARG A 127 16.30 -0.36 -11.24
CA ARG A 127 17.61 -0.09 -11.86
C ARG A 127 18.73 -0.04 -10.84
N LYS A 128 18.41 0.38 -9.65
CA LYS A 128 19.35 0.49 -8.52
C LYS A 128 18.64 0.21 -7.21
N VAL A 129 19.38 -0.32 -6.26
CA VAL A 129 18.97 -0.51 -4.87
C VAL A 129 19.71 0.45 -3.98
N ARG A 130 19.03 1.04 -3.01
CA ARG A 130 19.61 1.77 -1.90
C ARG A 130 19.17 1.13 -0.60
N THR A 131 20.10 1.01 0.33
CA THR A 131 19.84 0.34 1.61
C THR A 131 20.25 1.18 2.79
N ALA A 132 19.61 0.91 3.93
CA ALA A 132 20.02 1.43 5.23
C ALA A 132 19.73 0.37 6.30
N THR A 133 20.54 0.35 7.36
CA THR A 133 20.39 -0.63 8.43
C THR A 133 19.82 0.02 9.68
N VAL A 134 18.76 -0.57 10.24
CA VAL A 134 18.34 -0.32 11.61
C VAL A 134 19.34 -1.01 12.51
N PRO A 135 20.12 -0.28 13.31
CA PRO A 135 21.18 -0.86 14.13
C PRO A 135 20.64 -1.87 15.14
N VAL A 136 21.50 -2.83 15.54
CA VAL A 136 21.13 -3.92 16.45
C VAL A 136 20.64 -3.42 17.81
N GLU A 137 21.09 -2.27 18.27
CA GLU A 137 20.70 -1.65 19.55
C GLU A 137 19.20 -1.43 19.67
N TYR A 138 18.50 -1.22 18.56
CA TYR A 138 17.04 -1.09 18.53
C TYR A 138 16.31 -2.39 18.83
N PHE A 139 17.00 -3.54 18.74
CA PHE A 139 16.47 -4.88 18.97
C PHE A 139 16.94 -5.48 20.29
N ARG A 140 17.67 -4.72 21.07
CA ARG A 140 18.16 -5.14 22.39
C ARG A 140 17.25 -4.62 23.48
N ASP A 141 17.15 -5.37 24.58
CA ASP A 141 16.38 -4.99 25.76
C ASP A 141 17.25 -4.39 26.89
N ASP A 142 18.58 -4.39 26.70
CA ASP A 142 19.58 -3.81 27.58
C ASP A 142 20.07 -2.40 27.16
N THR A 143 19.43 -1.78 26.19
CA THR A 143 19.73 -0.41 25.70
C THR A 143 18.56 0.52 25.90
N GLU A 144 18.79 1.84 25.83
CA GLU A 144 17.72 2.86 25.91
C GLU A 144 16.72 2.78 24.73
N ASN A 145 17.07 2.09 23.64
CA ASN A 145 16.20 1.85 22.50
C ASN A 145 15.32 0.61 22.62
N HIS A 146 15.31 -0.02 23.73
CA HIS A 146 14.63 -1.28 24.08
C HIS A 146 13.63 -1.80 23.03
N PHE A 147 13.75 -3.05 22.69
CA PHE A 147 12.84 -3.72 21.74
C PHE A 147 11.35 -3.56 22.12
N ARG A 148 11.02 -3.62 23.41
CA ARG A 148 9.65 -3.51 23.93
C ARG A 148 8.98 -2.18 23.59
N THR A 149 9.73 -1.10 23.42
CA THR A 149 9.20 0.23 23.04
C THR A 149 8.89 0.33 21.57
N LYS A 150 9.22 -0.69 20.77
CA LYS A 150 9.04 -0.75 19.31
C LYS A 150 9.66 0.42 18.53
N ARG A 151 10.68 1.07 19.10
CA ARG A 151 11.39 2.17 18.45
C ARG A 151 12.03 1.75 17.13
N TYR A 152 12.37 0.47 16.98
CA TYR A 152 12.87 -0.10 15.73
C TYR A 152 11.89 0.11 14.57
N LEU A 153 10.57 0.03 14.79
CA LEU A 153 9.56 0.26 13.76
C LEU A 153 9.58 1.72 13.27
N LYS A 154 9.70 2.66 14.21
CA LYS A 154 9.84 4.08 13.86
C LYS A 154 11.15 4.32 13.09
N ARG A 155 12.27 3.77 13.60
CA ARG A 155 13.59 3.92 12.94
C ARG A 155 13.59 3.33 11.54
N TYR A 156 12.99 2.15 11.37
CA TYR A 156 12.79 1.53 10.06
C TYR A 156 12.03 2.44 9.09
N ALA A 157 10.89 2.98 9.54
CA ALA A 157 10.10 3.89 8.72
C ALA A 157 10.85 5.19 8.38
N ASP A 158 11.61 5.75 9.32
CA ASP A 158 12.39 6.96 9.08
C ASP A 158 13.52 6.72 8.06
N LEU A 159 14.20 5.56 8.13
CA LEU A 159 15.23 5.17 7.17
C LEU A 159 14.63 4.92 5.78
N ALA A 160 13.49 4.22 5.69
CA ALA A 160 12.83 4.01 4.41
C ALA A 160 12.46 5.33 3.73
N ILE A 161 11.97 6.32 4.48
CA ILE A 161 11.66 7.64 3.95
C ILE A 161 12.93 8.37 3.49
N GLN A 162 14.01 8.32 4.27
CA GLN A 162 15.29 8.90 3.84
C GLN A 162 15.81 8.27 2.53
N LEU A 163 15.59 6.97 2.34
CA LEU A 163 15.94 6.31 1.08
C LEU A 163 15.04 6.77 -0.07
N LEU A 164 13.74 6.93 0.16
CA LEU A 164 12.82 7.49 -0.84
C LEU A 164 13.22 8.91 -1.24
N ASP A 165 13.61 9.76 -0.28
CA ASP A 165 14.12 11.11 -0.55
C ASP A 165 15.36 11.08 -1.45
N GLN A 166 16.26 10.09 -1.27
CA GLN A 166 17.44 9.90 -2.13
C GLN A 166 17.10 9.46 -3.56
N PHE A 167 15.88 8.93 -3.79
CA PHE A 167 15.35 8.68 -5.13
C PHE A 167 14.64 9.91 -5.71
N GLY A 168 14.50 10.99 -4.94
CA GLY A 168 13.69 12.14 -5.31
C GLY A 168 12.20 11.81 -5.38
N ALA A 169 11.74 10.87 -4.54
CA ALA A 169 10.38 10.38 -4.58
C ALA A 169 9.37 11.47 -4.24
N SER A 170 8.30 11.52 -5.00
CA SER A 170 7.17 12.43 -4.81
C SER A 170 5.84 11.68 -4.95
N PRO A 171 4.85 11.94 -4.12
CA PRO A 171 3.52 11.34 -4.25
C PRO A 171 2.86 11.58 -5.61
N ALA A 172 3.23 12.66 -6.30
CA ALA A 172 2.69 12.99 -7.62
C ALA A 172 3.25 12.13 -8.75
N THR A 173 4.42 11.52 -8.56
CA THR A 173 5.16 10.82 -9.63
C THR A 173 5.52 9.38 -9.31
N GLN A 174 5.39 8.94 -8.07
CA GLN A 174 5.72 7.58 -7.66
C GLN A 174 4.58 6.88 -6.92
N ARG A 175 4.44 5.59 -7.23
CA ARG A 175 3.70 4.59 -6.45
C ARG A 175 4.70 3.81 -5.59
N ILE A 176 4.30 3.48 -4.38
CA ILE A 176 5.11 2.66 -3.48
C ILE A 176 4.52 1.26 -3.39
N GLU A 177 5.29 0.27 -3.81
CA GLU A 177 5.03 -1.14 -3.54
C GLU A 177 5.85 -1.60 -2.33
N ILE A 178 5.20 -2.19 -1.34
CA ILE A 178 5.83 -2.57 -0.07
C ILE A 178 5.40 -3.97 0.35
N CYS A 179 6.32 -4.76 0.91
CA CYS A 179 6.04 -6.12 1.31
C CYS A 179 4.97 -6.23 2.42
N THR A 180 4.39 -7.45 2.54
CA THR A 180 3.20 -7.73 3.37
C THR A 180 3.47 -7.73 4.88
N GLY A 181 4.72 -7.83 5.32
CA GLY A 181 5.10 -7.95 6.73
C GLY A 181 4.42 -6.93 7.65
N TYR A 182 4.01 -7.37 8.85
CA TYR A 182 3.34 -6.49 9.83
C TYR A 182 4.25 -5.35 10.28
N VAL A 183 5.55 -5.54 10.25
CA VAL A 183 6.57 -4.56 10.63
C VAL A 183 6.53 -3.31 9.73
N ASN A 184 6.01 -3.46 8.53
CA ASN A 184 5.82 -2.37 7.56
C ASN A 184 4.55 -1.54 7.79
N GLN A 185 3.67 -1.94 8.72
CA GLN A 185 2.41 -1.22 8.94
C GLN A 185 2.61 0.26 9.30
N PRO A 186 3.51 0.64 10.25
CA PRO A 186 3.73 2.05 10.56
C PRO A 186 4.28 2.86 9.38
N LEU A 187 5.14 2.25 8.56
CA LEU A 187 5.67 2.86 7.35
C LEU A 187 4.55 3.08 6.31
N ARG A 188 3.72 2.07 6.07
CA ARG A 188 2.56 2.17 5.15
C ARG A 188 1.61 3.30 5.55
N GLU A 189 1.29 3.40 6.83
CA GLU A 189 0.45 4.47 7.36
C GLU A 189 1.09 5.86 7.16
N LYS A 190 2.40 5.97 7.41
CA LYS A 190 3.14 7.21 7.24
C LYS A 190 3.19 7.63 5.76
N LEU A 191 3.46 6.70 4.85
CA LEU A 191 3.50 6.96 3.41
C LEU A 191 2.13 7.41 2.86
N ARG A 192 1.04 6.76 3.30
CA ARG A 192 -0.31 7.19 2.93
C ARG A 192 -0.65 8.59 3.44
N LYS A 193 -0.23 8.94 4.67
CA LYS A 193 -0.38 10.30 5.21
C LYS A 193 0.42 11.34 4.44
N LEU A 194 1.53 10.95 3.82
CA LEU A 194 2.32 11.79 2.92
C LEU A 194 1.73 11.87 1.50
N GLY A 195 0.63 11.17 1.22
CA GLY A 195 -0.09 11.23 -0.05
C GLY A 195 0.35 10.21 -1.09
N TYR A 196 1.23 9.25 -0.77
CA TYR A 196 1.62 8.21 -1.73
C TYR A 196 0.51 7.19 -1.99
N ASP A 197 0.39 6.74 -3.24
CA ASP A 197 -0.31 5.49 -3.58
C ASP A 197 0.53 4.31 -3.07
N VAL A 198 0.06 3.64 -2.00
CA VAL A 198 0.79 2.55 -1.33
C VAL A 198 0.10 1.24 -1.60
N ARG A 199 0.76 0.36 -2.34
CA ARG A 199 0.31 -1.00 -2.65
C ARG A 199 1.08 -2.02 -1.80
N VAL A 200 0.34 -2.97 -1.23
CA VAL A 200 0.93 -4.05 -0.44
C VAL A 200 1.03 -5.27 -1.34
N VAL A 201 2.25 -5.69 -1.64
CA VAL A 201 2.53 -6.76 -2.60
C VAL A 201 3.58 -7.73 -2.06
N GLU A 202 3.70 -8.89 -2.68
CA GLU A 202 4.85 -9.76 -2.46
C GLU A 202 6.02 -9.24 -3.32
N ILE A 203 7.11 -8.81 -2.68
CA ILE A 203 8.30 -8.34 -3.39
C ILE A 203 9.12 -9.55 -3.85
N LYS A 204 9.50 -9.56 -5.12
CA LYS A 204 10.31 -10.60 -5.76
C LYS A 204 11.31 -9.99 -6.74
N GLY A 205 12.33 -10.76 -7.11
CA GLY A 205 13.35 -10.37 -8.10
C GLY A 205 14.41 -9.44 -7.52
N MET A 206 14.91 -8.52 -8.36
CA MET A 206 16.13 -7.77 -8.12
C MET A 206 16.26 -7.17 -6.71
N LEU A 207 15.22 -6.49 -6.20
CA LEU A 207 15.31 -5.88 -4.87
C LEU A 207 15.50 -6.93 -3.79
N GLN A 208 14.75 -8.03 -3.84
CA GLN A 208 14.85 -9.10 -2.84
C GLN A 208 16.22 -9.76 -2.88
N ASP A 209 16.68 -10.14 -4.07
CA ASP A 209 17.94 -10.87 -4.27
C ASP A 209 19.14 -10.01 -3.83
N GLU A 210 19.20 -8.75 -4.28
CA GLU A 210 20.28 -7.82 -3.94
C GLU A 210 20.27 -7.47 -2.45
N LEU A 211 19.10 -7.32 -1.86
CA LEU A 211 18.96 -6.99 -0.43
C LEU A 211 19.46 -8.12 0.47
N GLU A 212 19.16 -9.37 0.11
CA GLU A 212 19.64 -10.55 0.85
C GLU A 212 21.18 -10.68 0.74
N GLU A 213 21.76 -10.44 -0.43
CA GLU A 213 23.21 -10.44 -0.62
C GLU A 213 23.89 -9.31 0.19
N LEU A 214 23.35 -8.10 0.13
CA LEU A 214 23.86 -6.97 0.89
C LEU A 214 23.75 -7.19 2.40
N TYR A 215 22.65 -7.82 2.86
CA TYR A 215 22.50 -8.15 4.26
C TYR A 215 23.47 -9.26 4.68
N ARG A 216 23.68 -10.28 3.85
CA ARG A 216 24.71 -11.30 4.10
C ARG A 216 26.10 -10.71 4.23
N ALA A 217 26.47 -9.79 3.32
CA ALA A 217 27.75 -9.08 3.38
C ALA A 217 27.85 -8.21 4.65
N HIS A 218 26.75 -7.57 5.05
CA HIS A 218 26.69 -6.81 6.29
C HIS A 218 26.93 -7.72 7.51
N VAL A 219 26.24 -8.86 7.59
CA VAL A 219 26.44 -9.83 8.68
C VAL A 219 27.89 -10.32 8.73
N LEU A 220 28.46 -10.71 7.58
CA LEU A 220 29.86 -11.15 7.52
C LEU A 220 30.83 -10.07 8.05
N LYS A 221 30.60 -8.81 7.69
CA LYS A 221 31.39 -7.69 8.18
C LYS A 221 31.28 -7.48 9.69
N GLU A 222 30.06 -7.55 10.24
CA GLU A 222 29.78 -7.24 11.64
C GLU A 222 30.18 -8.39 12.58
N VAL A 223 30.10 -9.64 12.15
CA VAL A 223 30.34 -10.81 13.00
C VAL A 223 31.61 -11.60 12.65
N GLY A 224 32.24 -11.25 11.51
CA GLY A 224 33.50 -11.89 11.09
C GLY A 224 33.37 -13.32 10.55
N SER A 225 32.16 -13.79 10.27
CA SER A 225 31.90 -15.15 9.77
C SER A 225 30.64 -15.19 8.91
N ASP A 226 30.66 -16.02 7.85
CA ASP A 226 29.50 -16.27 6.97
C ASP A 226 28.53 -17.27 7.64
N ILE A 227 27.81 -16.78 8.62
CA ILE A 227 26.81 -17.56 9.36
C ILE A 227 25.37 -17.22 8.99
N TYR A 228 25.17 -16.24 8.10
CA TYR A 228 23.85 -15.84 7.68
C TYR A 228 23.13 -16.99 6.97
N TYR A 229 21.84 -17.04 7.13
CA TYR A 229 20.94 -17.92 6.38
C TYR A 229 19.64 -17.16 6.07
N ASP A 230 19.10 -17.36 4.87
CA ASP A 230 17.75 -16.95 4.55
C ASP A 230 16.77 -18.08 4.93
N PRO A 231 15.79 -17.84 5.80
CA PRO A 231 14.76 -18.84 6.13
C PRO A 231 13.96 -19.33 4.91
N LYS A 232 13.91 -18.57 3.82
CA LYS A 232 13.21 -18.94 2.58
C LYS A 232 13.90 -20.09 1.86
N ASP A 233 15.23 -20.17 1.98
CA ASP A 233 16.06 -21.20 1.32
C ASP A 233 16.15 -22.49 2.14
N MET A 234 15.48 -22.55 3.29
CA MET A 234 15.58 -23.66 4.23
C MET A 234 14.25 -24.38 4.43
N LYS A 235 14.34 -25.68 4.77
CA LYS A 235 13.18 -26.41 5.30
C LYS A 235 12.77 -25.83 6.65
N LYS A 236 11.47 -25.62 6.84
CA LYS A 236 10.93 -25.05 8.10
C LYS A 236 11.41 -25.78 9.36
N SER A 237 11.63 -27.11 9.27
CA SER A 237 12.14 -27.93 10.38
C SER A 237 13.60 -27.64 10.76
N GLU A 238 14.39 -27.04 9.87
CA GLU A 238 15.81 -26.75 10.08
C GLU A 238 16.04 -25.35 10.67
N ILE A 239 15.11 -24.42 10.46
CA ILE A 239 15.21 -23.03 10.90
C ILE A 239 15.48 -22.92 12.42
N PRO A 240 14.77 -23.65 13.34
CA PRO A 240 15.02 -23.53 14.78
C PRO A 240 16.43 -23.99 15.20
N ARG A 241 16.98 -24.99 14.51
CA ARG A 241 18.34 -25.47 14.76
C ARG A 241 19.34 -24.39 14.33
N ARG A 242 19.21 -23.89 13.11
CA ARG A 242 20.10 -22.89 12.55
C ARG A 242 20.08 -21.57 13.33
N TYR A 243 18.89 -21.17 13.77
CA TYR A 243 18.71 -20.01 14.65
C TYR A 243 19.52 -20.16 15.94
N ARG A 244 19.46 -21.34 16.63
CA ARG A 244 20.23 -21.60 17.84
C ARG A 244 21.74 -21.60 17.59
N GLU A 245 22.20 -22.21 16.51
CA GLU A 245 23.63 -22.22 16.12
C GLU A 245 24.16 -20.80 15.97
N CYS A 246 23.41 -19.92 15.26
CA CYS A 246 23.79 -18.52 15.11
C CYS A 246 23.81 -17.76 16.44
N LEU A 247 22.84 -18.05 17.32
CA LEU A 247 22.76 -17.45 18.64
C LEU A 247 23.94 -17.86 19.55
N GLU A 248 24.31 -19.13 19.51
CA GLU A 248 25.49 -19.64 20.25
C GLU A 248 26.77 -19.02 19.71
N TYR A 249 26.91 -18.92 18.40
CA TYR A 249 28.04 -18.21 17.80
C TYR A 249 28.08 -16.77 18.29
N GLY A 250 26.96 -16.05 18.24
CA GLY A 250 26.87 -14.67 18.72
C GLY A 250 27.27 -14.52 20.18
N ARG A 251 26.83 -15.41 21.06
CA ARG A 251 27.20 -15.41 22.49
C ARG A 251 28.68 -15.55 22.71
N ARG A 252 29.36 -16.36 21.89
CA ARG A 252 30.80 -16.62 22.01
C ARG A 252 31.69 -15.56 21.40
N HIS A 253 31.28 -14.99 20.27
CA HIS A 253 32.18 -14.19 19.43
C HIS A 253 31.75 -12.72 19.28
N CYS A 254 30.47 -12.41 19.32
CA CYS A 254 29.94 -11.07 19.11
C CYS A 254 28.67 -10.77 19.92
N PRO A 255 28.72 -10.84 21.27
CA PRO A 255 27.54 -10.70 22.12
C PRO A 255 26.81 -9.36 21.96
N HIS A 256 27.53 -8.33 21.53
CA HIS A 256 26.96 -7.00 21.23
C HIS A 256 26.07 -6.98 19.97
N GLN A 257 26.20 -7.97 19.09
CA GLN A 257 25.39 -8.09 17.87
C GLN A 257 24.11 -8.93 18.07
N ILE A 258 23.82 -9.42 19.27
CA ILE A 258 22.64 -10.24 19.53
C ILE A 258 21.39 -9.35 19.72
N LYS A 259 20.30 -9.69 19.04
CA LYS A 259 18.97 -9.08 19.23
C LYS A 259 18.32 -9.63 20.49
N THR A 260 18.78 -9.23 21.67
CA THR A 260 18.37 -9.81 22.95
C THR A 260 16.87 -9.70 23.24
N GLY A 261 16.24 -8.60 22.83
CA GLY A 261 14.80 -8.40 22.96
C GLY A 261 13.97 -9.31 22.06
N TRP A 262 14.51 -9.71 20.91
CA TRP A 262 13.81 -10.59 19.95
C TRP A 262 13.67 -12.01 20.45
N ASN A 263 14.66 -12.49 21.21
CA ASN A 263 14.69 -13.85 21.75
C ASN A 263 13.60 -14.12 22.81
N ALA A 264 13.09 -13.08 23.46
CA ALA A 264 12.04 -13.20 24.48
C ALA A 264 10.65 -13.58 23.89
N ILE A 265 10.53 -13.54 22.55
CA ILE A 265 9.27 -13.86 21.84
C ILE A 265 9.29 -15.30 21.31
N SER A 266 10.44 -15.96 21.31
CA SER A 266 10.65 -17.30 20.75
C SER A 266 10.70 -18.40 21.82
N GLY A 267 10.28 -18.09 23.05
CA GLY A 267 10.17 -19.03 24.17
C GLY A 267 8.76 -19.52 24.37
#